data_39c267840932b815c8ecb6ddeecd9b28
#
_entry.id   39c267840932b815c8ecb6ddeecd9b28
#
_cell.length_a   1.000
_cell.length_b   1.000
_cell.length_c   1.000
_cell.angle_alpha   90.00
_cell.angle_beta   90.00
_cell.angle_gamma   90.00
#
_symmetry.space_group_name_H-M   'P 1'
#
loop_
_entity.id
_entity.type
_entity.pdbx_description
1 polymer ?
#
loop_
_entity_poly.entity_id
_entity_poly.type
_entity_poly.pdbx_seq_one_letter_code
_entity_poly.pdbx_strand_id
1 'polypeptide(L)'
;AASLSPGQTACVDETRSLSYQELCHISRAVGAALSRHIRPRQPVAVYMEKGCAALSAFFGVVYAGGFYSYFNPELPTARLEQIQSVLGASCVITDQAHRSVMEEIFPASSILLVEELMISQEDQSPLAAIRASMIDTDPLYVNFTSGSTGLPKGVLVSHRSVLDFIDVFADTFSFTSNDR
;
A
#
# COMPACT_ATOMS: atom_id res chain seq x y z
N ALA A 1 -15.30 -7.20 -5.54
CA ALA A 1 -14.85 -7.49 -6.91
C ALA A 1 -14.28 -8.91 -7.02
N ALA A 2 -13.24 -9.30 -6.26
CA ALA A 2 -12.58 -10.62 -6.41
C ALA A 2 -13.51 -11.83 -6.25
N SER A 3 -14.57 -11.73 -5.48
CA SER A 3 -15.59 -12.80 -5.33
C SER A 3 -16.70 -12.74 -6.38
N LEU A 4 -16.97 -11.57 -6.96
CA LEU A 4 -18.06 -11.36 -7.94
C LEU A 4 -17.57 -11.52 -9.38
N SER A 5 -16.34 -11.08 -9.67
CA SER A 5 -15.75 -11.08 -11.01
C SER A 5 -14.26 -11.48 -10.94
N PRO A 6 -13.93 -12.70 -10.48
CA PRO A 6 -12.55 -13.09 -10.15
C PRO A 6 -11.60 -13.01 -11.35
N GLY A 7 -12.06 -13.39 -12.55
CA GLY A 7 -11.25 -13.41 -13.77
C GLY A 7 -11.19 -12.08 -14.53
N GLN A 8 -11.95 -11.06 -14.10
CA GLN A 8 -11.88 -9.75 -14.75
C GLN A 8 -10.59 -9.04 -14.42
N THR A 9 -10.03 -8.29 -15.38
CA THR A 9 -8.82 -7.50 -15.19
C THR A 9 -9.03 -6.43 -14.13
N ALA A 10 -8.17 -6.41 -13.11
CA ALA A 10 -8.15 -5.44 -12.03
C ALA A 10 -7.16 -4.30 -12.26
N CYS A 11 -5.99 -4.60 -12.79
CA CYS A 11 -4.97 -3.62 -13.15
C CYS A 11 -4.09 -4.12 -14.29
N VAL A 12 -3.52 -3.17 -15.02
CA VAL A 12 -2.57 -3.41 -16.12
C VAL A 12 -1.47 -2.38 -16.03
N ASP A 13 -0.23 -2.81 -16.20
CA ASP A 13 0.93 -1.94 -16.43
C ASP A 13 1.72 -2.45 -17.66
N GLU A 14 2.88 -1.87 -17.93
CA GLU A 14 3.71 -2.22 -19.10
C GLU A 14 4.25 -3.67 -19.01
N THR A 15 4.31 -4.25 -17.82
CA THR A 15 4.98 -5.54 -17.56
C THR A 15 4.00 -6.68 -17.32
N ARG A 16 2.80 -6.39 -16.83
CA ARG A 16 1.81 -7.41 -16.43
C ARG A 16 0.37 -6.91 -16.43
N SER A 17 -0.53 -7.87 -16.43
CA SER A 17 -1.96 -7.67 -16.18
C SER A 17 -2.37 -8.62 -15.06
N LEU A 18 -3.13 -8.13 -14.08
CA LEU A 18 -3.66 -8.93 -12.97
C LEU A 18 -5.18 -8.90 -12.99
N SER A 19 -5.79 -10.07 -12.84
CA SER A 19 -7.20 -10.20 -12.52
C SER A 19 -7.47 -9.81 -11.06
N TYR A 20 -8.74 -9.60 -10.70
CA TYR A 20 -9.11 -9.36 -9.30
C TYR A 20 -8.73 -10.51 -8.37
N GLN A 21 -8.80 -11.74 -8.84
CA GLN A 21 -8.39 -12.91 -8.06
C GLN A 21 -6.87 -12.92 -7.81
N GLU A 22 -6.08 -12.68 -8.85
CA GLU A 22 -4.62 -12.63 -8.74
C GLU A 22 -4.17 -11.47 -7.85
N LEU A 23 -4.73 -10.27 -8.05
CA LEU A 23 -4.44 -9.12 -7.19
C LEU A 23 -4.75 -9.42 -5.72
N CYS A 24 -5.91 -10.03 -5.44
CA CYS A 24 -6.29 -10.42 -4.08
C CYS A 24 -5.31 -11.45 -3.50
N HIS A 25 -4.94 -12.47 -4.28
CA HIS A 25 -4.02 -13.52 -3.84
C HIS A 25 -2.64 -12.95 -3.52
N ILE A 26 -2.07 -12.17 -4.43
CA ILE A 26 -0.76 -11.54 -4.28
C ILE A 26 -0.76 -10.58 -3.09
N SER A 27 -1.78 -9.71 -2.98
CA SER A 27 -1.87 -8.77 -1.86
C SER A 27 -1.96 -9.47 -0.50
N ARG A 28 -2.61 -10.62 -0.43
CA ARG A 28 -2.65 -11.44 0.80
C ARG A 28 -1.29 -12.06 1.11
N ALA A 29 -0.54 -12.51 0.11
CA ALA A 29 0.83 -13.00 0.29
C ALA A 29 1.74 -11.89 0.85
N VAL A 30 1.69 -10.70 0.24
CA VAL A 30 2.39 -9.51 0.74
C VAL A 30 1.97 -9.19 2.18
N GLY A 31 0.67 -9.18 2.47
CA GLY A 31 0.15 -8.90 3.81
C GLY A 31 0.60 -9.91 4.86
N ALA A 32 0.61 -11.21 4.53
CA ALA A 32 1.05 -12.26 5.42
C ALA A 32 2.54 -12.12 5.77
N ALA A 33 3.39 -11.90 4.77
CA ALA A 33 4.82 -11.67 4.99
C ALA A 33 5.06 -10.40 5.80
N LEU A 34 4.39 -9.29 5.44
CA LEU A 34 4.53 -8.00 6.10
C LEU A 34 4.06 -8.03 7.56
N SER A 35 3.05 -8.83 7.90
CA SER A 35 2.50 -8.92 9.27
C SER A 35 3.52 -9.37 10.33
N ARG A 36 4.67 -9.91 9.90
CA ARG A 36 5.80 -10.23 10.78
C ARG A 36 6.71 -9.03 11.08
N HIS A 37 6.63 -7.99 10.27
CA HIS A 37 7.48 -6.80 10.36
C HIS A 37 6.78 -5.61 11.00
N ILE A 38 5.45 -5.59 10.99
CA ILE A 38 4.65 -4.49 11.54
C ILE A 38 3.56 -5.00 12.47
N ARG A 39 3.06 -4.08 13.31
CA ARG A 39 1.82 -4.26 14.07
C ARG A 39 0.67 -3.51 13.38
N PRO A 40 -0.59 -3.88 13.63
CA PRO A 40 -1.73 -3.11 13.15
C PRO A 40 -1.61 -1.62 13.48
N ARG A 41 -2.07 -0.78 12.56
CA ARG A 41 -2.05 0.70 12.62
C ARG A 41 -0.65 1.32 12.53
N GLN A 42 0.36 0.58 12.14
CA GLN A 42 1.68 1.15 11.88
C GLN A 42 1.83 1.61 10.42
N PRO A 43 2.56 2.73 10.20
CA PRO A 43 2.87 3.21 8.85
C PRO A 43 3.90 2.33 8.15
N VAL A 44 3.70 2.19 6.84
CA VAL A 44 4.64 1.56 5.91
C VAL A 44 4.89 2.50 4.74
N ALA A 45 6.14 2.77 4.43
CA ALA A 45 6.49 3.48 3.21
C ALA A 45 6.43 2.51 2.02
N VAL A 46 5.97 2.99 0.86
CA VAL A 46 6.00 2.24 -0.40
C VAL A 46 6.68 3.11 -1.44
N TYR A 47 7.83 2.65 -1.96
CA TYR A 47 8.69 3.39 -2.88
C TYR A 47 9.00 2.54 -4.11
N MET A 48 8.32 2.77 -5.19
CA MET A 48 8.50 2.14 -6.51
C MET A 48 7.64 2.87 -7.53
N GLU A 49 7.81 2.58 -8.82
CA GLU A 49 6.94 3.10 -9.85
C GLU A 49 5.50 2.61 -9.67
N LYS A 50 4.54 3.43 -10.13
CA LYS A 50 3.12 3.07 -10.09
C LYS A 50 2.85 1.92 -11.05
N GLY A 51 2.16 0.90 -10.57
CA GLY A 51 1.82 -0.29 -11.35
C GLY A 51 1.16 -1.36 -10.51
N CYS A 52 1.04 -2.54 -11.06
CA CYS A 52 0.41 -3.70 -10.40
C CYS A 52 1.16 -4.09 -9.13
N ALA A 53 2.50 -3.96 -9.10
CA ALA A 53 3.31 -4.26 -7.92
C ALA A 53 3.02 -3.27 -6.78
N ALA A 54 3.01 -1.95 -7.08
CA ALA A 54 2.68 -0.92 -6.09
C ALA A 54 1.26 -1.10 -5.54
N LEU A 55 0.29 -1.40 -6.40
CA LEU A 55 -1.09 -1.66 -5.99
C LEU A 55 -1.18 -2.89 -5.08
N SER A 56 -0.45 -3.97 -5.41
CA SER A 56 -0.37 -5.17 -4.59
C SER A 56 0.25 -4.88 -3.22
N ALA A 57 1.29 -4.02 -3.18
CA ALA A 57 1.92 -3.58 -1.94
C ALA A 57 0.94 -2.76 -1.07
N PHE A 58 0.19 -1.80 -1.65
CA PHE A 58 -0.81 -1.02 -0.91
C PHE A 58 -1.85 -1.91 -0.24
N PHE A 59 -2.46 -2.82 -1.00
CA PHE A 59 -3.41 -3.76 -0.43
C PHE A 59 -2.76 -4.73 0.56
N GLY A 60 -1.51 -5.13 0.32
CA GLY A 60 -0.74 -5.95 1.26
C GLY A 60 -0.56 -5.27 2.62
N VAL A 61 -0.22 -3.98 2.63
CA VAL A 61 -0.13 -3.19 3.87
C VAL A 61 -1.48 -3.18 4.60
N VAL A 62 -2.58 -3.01 3.86
CA VAL A 62 -3.94 -3.05 4.42
C VAL A 62 -4.27 -4.43 5.00
N TYR A 63 -3.93 -5.52 4.31
CA TYR A 63 -4.12 -6.88 4.84
C TYR A 63 -3.30 -7.14 6.11
N ALA A 64 -2.10 -6.57 6.21
CA ALA A 64 -1.29 -6.61 7.44
C ALA A 64 -1.80 -5.69 8.56
N GLY A 65 -2.89 -4.95 8.32
CA GLY A 65 -3.49 -4.02 9.29
C GLY A 65 -2.75 -2.69 9.42
N GLY A 66 -1.76 -2.43 8.58
CA GLY A 66 -1.03 -1.16 8.51
C GLY A 66 -1.72 -0.11 7.65
N PHE A 67 -1.12 1.07 7.57
CA PHE A 67 -1.48 2.09 6.60
C PHE A 67 -0.25 2.53 5.80
N TYR A 68 -0.45 2.89 4.53
CA TYR A 68 0.68 3.18 3.66
C TYR A 68 0.88 4.67 3.40
N SER A 69 2.12 5.03 3.09
CA SER A 69 2.47 6.30 2.43
C SER A 69 3.23 5.99 1.15
N TYR A 70 2.73 6.50 0.03
CA TYR A 70 3.43 6.38 -1.24
C TYR A 70 4.55 7.43 -1.30
N PHE A 71 5.77 6.96 -1.39
CA PHE A 71 6.96 7.75 -1.66
C PHE A 71 7.15 7.80 -3.17
N ASN A 72 6.85 8.97 -3.78
CA ASN A 72 6.97 9.13 -5.23
C ASN A 72 8.46 9.14 -5.63
N PRO A 73 8.91 8.25 -6.55
CA PRO A 73 10.29 8.21 -7.02
C PRO A 73 10.80 9.51 -7.68
N GLU A 74 9.91 10.36 -8.16
CA GLU A 74 10.24 11.65 -8.72
C GLU A 74 10.69 12.69 -7.66
N LEU A 75 10.46 12.41 -6.38
CA LEU A 75 10.85 13.33 -5.31
C LEU A 75 12.35 13.19 -4.99
N PRO A 76 13.03 14.32 -4.70
CA PRO A 76 14.41 14.27 -4.21
C PRO A 76 14.53 13.47 -2.90
N THR A 77 15.63 12.72 -2.72
CA THR A 77 15.92 11.92 -1.51
C THR A 77 15.77 12.74 -0.23
N ALA A 78 16.29 13.97 -0.21
CA ALA A 78 16.15 14.87 0.94
C ALA A 78 14.68 15.17 1.31
N ARG A 79 13.77 15.16 0.33
CA ARG A 79 12.34 15.32 0.60
C ARG A 79 11.73 14.05 1.17
N LEU A 80 12.14 12.89 0.69
CA LEU A 80 11.73 11.60 1.21
C LEU A 80 12.21 11.39 2.66
N GLU A 81 13.42 11.82 2.99
CA GLU A 81 13.96 11.83 4.37
C GLU A 81 13.09 12.68 5.30
N GLN A 82 12.71 13.89 4.85
CA GLN A 82 11.82 14.75 5.63
C GLN A 82 10.44 14.09 5.85
N ILE A 83 9.88 13.46 4.82
CA ILE A 83 8.62 12.72 4.93
C ILE A 83 8.77 11.57 5.93
N GLN A 84 9.85 10.79 5.80
CA GLN A 84 10.14 9.68 6.71
C GLN A 84 10.30 10.13 8.16
N SER A 85 10.96 11.28 8.40
CA SER A 85 11.12 11.82 9.76
C SER A 85 9.79 12.14 10.45
N VAL A 86 8.75 12.48 9.68
CA VAL A 86 7.41 12.75 10.19
C VAL A 86 6.55 11.48 10.22
N LEU A 87 6.68 10.64 9.18
CA LEU A 87 5.91 9.39 9.05
C LEU A 87 6.30 8.36 10.13
N GLY A 88 7.61 8.23 10.39
CA GLY A 88 8.13 7.26 11.35
C GLY A 88 7.87 5.81 10.94
N ALA A 89 7.88 5.50 9.63
CA ALA A 89 7.70 4.13 9.16
C ALA A 89 8.83 3.22 9.63
N SER A 90 8.49 2.04 10.15
CA SER A 90 9.47 1.04 10.61
C SER A 90 10.08 0.26 9.45
N CYS A 91 9.42 0.21 8.30
CA CYS A 91 9.90 -0.44 7.10
C CYS A 91 9.39 0.25 5.82
N VAL A 92 10.07 -0.08 4.73
CA VAL A 92 9.68 0.34 3.37
C VAL A 92 9.56 -0.88 2.47
N ILE A 93 8.51 -0.91 1.64
CA ILE A 93 8.38 -1.85 0.52
C ILE A 93 8.88 -1.13 -0.73
N THR A 94 9.84 -1.72 -1.40
CA THR A 94 10.42 -1.22 -2.66
C THR A 94 10.67 -2.36 -3.63
N ASP A 95 11.03 -2.05 -4.87
CA ASP A 95 11.51 -3.03 -5.84
C ASP A 95 13.04 -3.06 -5.89
N GLN A 96 13.60 -4.04 -6.60
CA GLN A 96 15.05 -4.19 -6.72
C GLN A 96 15.70 -2.99 -7.41
N ALA A 97 15.01 -2.33 -8.35
CA ALA A 97 15.53 -1.18 -9.09
C ALA A 97 15.72 0.05 -8.21
N HIS A 98 14.85 0.23 -7.22
CA HIS A 98 14.83 1.40 -6.35
C HIS A 98 15.46 1.17 -4.97
N ARG A 99 15.91 -0.05 -4.68
CA ARG A 99 16.47 -0.44 -3.38
C ARG A 99 17.59 0.48 -2.90
N SER A 100 18.53 0.83 -3.77
CA SER A 100 19.71 1.63 -3.40
C SER A 100 19.34 3.01 -2.84
N VAL A 101 18.27 3.62 -3.35
CA VAL A 101 17.80 4.92 -2.84
C VAL A 101 17.22 4.76 -1.43
N MET A 102 16.54 3.66 -1.16
CA MET A 102 15.98 3.40 0.17
C MET A 102 17.02 3.03 1.21
N GLU A 103 18.18 2.50 0.81
CA GLU A 103 19.33 2.24 1.70
C GLU A 103 19.94 3.53 2.28
N GLU A 104 19.68 4.69 1.67
CA GLU A 104 20.06 5.99 2.21
C GLU A 104 19.14 6.45 3.36
N ILE A 105 17.89 5.99 3.39
CA ILE A 105 16.82 6.47 4.30
C ILE A 105 16.49 5.44 5.38
N PHE A 106 16.55 4.14 5.05
CA PHE A 106 16.15 3.05 5.92
C PHE A 106 17.31 2.09 6.19
N PRO A 107 17.40 1.51 7.40
CA PRO A 107 18.30 0.39 7.65
C PRO A 107 18.00 -0.77 6.69
N ALA A 108 19.03 -1.48 6.22
CA ALA A 108 18.87 -2.59 5.27
C ALA A 108 17.88 -3.67 5.75
N SER A 109 17.81 -3.92 7.07
CA SER A 109 16.87 -4.88 7.68
C SER A 109 15.40 -4.44 7.64
N SER A 110 15.14 -3.18 7.28
CA SER A 110 13.80 -2.60 7.18
C SER A 110 13.33 -2.43 5.74
N ILE A 111 14.15 -2.82 4.76
CA ILE A 111 13.84 -2.75 3.33
C ILE A 111 13.31 -4.11 2.89
N LEU A 112 12.08 -4.13 2.41
CA LEU A 112 11.37 -5.32 1.95
C LEU A 112 11.19 -5.23 0.44
N LEU A 113 11.64 -6.26 -0.29
CA LEU A 113 11.49 -6.31 -1.74
C LEU A 113 10.11 -6.84 -2.12
N VAL A 114 9.39 -6.06 -2.93
CA VAL A 114 8.04 -6.42 -3.37
C VAL A 114 8.03 -7.72 -4.15
N GLU A 115 9.07 -8.01 -4.93
CA GLU A 115 9.23 -9.25 -5.69
C GLU A 115 9.23 -10.48 -4.76
N GLU A 116 9.91 -10.39 -3.62
CA GLU A 116 9.98 -11.47 -2.63
C GLU A 116 8.64 -11.60 -1.88
N LEU A 117 8.03 -10.48 -1.50
CA LEU A 117 6.76 -10.48 -0.80
C LEU A 117 5.62 -11.06 -1.65
N MET A 118 5.59 -10.75 -2.95
CA MET A 118 4.53 -11.19 -3.88
C MET A 118 4.50 -12.70 -4.09
N ILE A 119 5.64 -13.38 -3.98
CA ILE A 119 5.76 -14.84 -4.14
C ILE A 119 5.84 -15.58 -2.79
N SER A 120 5.70 -14.85 -1.69
CA SER A 120 5.76 -15.41 -0.35
C SER A 120 4.68 -16.46 -0.13
N GLN A 121 5.07 -17.58 0.49
CA GLN A 121 4.17 -18.66 0.90
C GLN A 121 3.90 -18.63 2.41
N GLU A 122 4.03 -17.46 3.01
CA GLU A 122 3.78 -17.27 4.43
C GLU A 122 2.35 -17.66 4.83
N ASP A 123 2.23 -18.17 6.04
CA ASP A 123 0.93 -18.51 6.62
C ASP A 123 0.01 -17.27 6.67
N GLN A 124 -1.13 -17.37 6.00
CA GLN A 124 -2.12 -16.31 5.92
C GLN A 124 -3.14 -16.34 7.09
N SER A 125 -3.04 -17.33 7.98
CA SER A 125 -3.98 -17.45 9.12
C SER A 125 -4.01 -16.21 10.02
N PRO A 126 -2.90 -15.46 10.26
CA PRO A 126 -2.93 -14.24 11.07
C PRO A 126 -3.80 -13.13 10.48
N LEU A 127 -3.98 -13.09 9.14
CA LEU A 127 -4.73 -12.02 8.49
C LEU A 127 -6.20 -11.96 8.93
N ALA A 128 -6.80 -13.10 9.28
CA ALA A 128 -8.17 -13.14 9.78
C ALA A 128 -8.30 -12.45 11.15
N ALA A 129 -7.36 -12.69 12.05
CA ALA A 129 -7.33 -12.06 13.36
C ALA A 129 -7.02 -10.56 13.27
N ILE A 130 -6.08 -10.16 12.39
CA ILE A 130 -5.79 -8.76 12.10
C ILE A 130 -7.05 -8.06 11.63
N ARG A 131 -7.73 -8.62 10.60
CA ARG A 131 -8.97 -8.03 10.08
C ARG A 131 -10.06 -7.89 11.15
N ALA A 132 -10.21 -8.86 12.03
CA ALA A 132 -11.21 -8.81 13.10
C ALA A 132 -10.91 -7.71 14.13
N SER A 133 -9.67 -7.25 14.24
CA SER A 133 -9.25 -6.18 15.14
C SER A 133 -9.33 -4.77 14.53
N MET A 134 -9.52 -4.68 13.20
CA MET A 134 -9.58 -3.42 12.48
C MET A 134 -10.98 -2.83 12.49
N ILE A 135 -11.05 -1.50 12.56
CA ILE A 135 -12.28 -0.71 12.47
C ILE A 135 -12.19 0.26 11.30
N ASP A 136 -13.33 0.74 10.82
CA ASP A 136 -13.42 1.59 9.64
C ASP A 136 -12.81 3.00 9.84
N THR A 137 -12.61 3.44 11.08
CA THR A 137 -11.91 4.67 11.41
C THR A 137 -10.39 4.52 11.48
N ASP A 138 -9.88 3.28 11.37
CA ASP A 138 -8.43 3.08 11.28
C ASP A 138 -7.86 3.75 10.02
N PRO A 139 -6.60 4.23 10.06
CA PRO A 139 -5.97 4.85 8.91
C PRO A 139 -5.78 3.84 7.77
N LEU A 140 -6.05 4.27 6.54
CA LEU A 140 -5.82 3.51 5.32
C LEU A 140 -4.52 3.96 4.64
N TYR A 141 -4.34 5.28 4.52
CA TYR A 141 -3.11 5.86 3.97
C TYR A 141 -2.87 7.27 4.52
N VAL A 142 -1.66 7.76 4.28
CA VAL A 142 -1.29 9.15 4.55
C VAL A 142 -0.65 9.78 3.32
N ASN A 143 -1.12 10.97 2.94
CA ASN A 143 -0.53 11.80 1.91
C ASN A 143 0.17 12.99 2.55
N PHE A 144 1.33 13.36 2.01
CA PHE A 144 2.09 14.52 2.48
C PHE A 144 1.90 15.72 1.57
N THR A 145 1.61 16.86 2.18
CA THR A 145 1.54 18.15 1.50
C THR A 145 2.72 19.04 1.89
N SER A 146 3.04 20.04 1.04
CA SER A 146 4.00 21.07 1.39
C SER A 146 3.43 21.97 2.50
N GLY A 147 3.97 21.83 3.71
CA GLY A 147 3.61 22.73 4.81
C GLY A 147 4.17 24.13 4.59
N SER A 148 3.45 25.17 5.02
CA SER A 148 3.89 26.57 4.99
C SER A 148 5.17 26.81 5.80
N THR A 149 5.53 25.90 6.69
CA THR A 149 6.73 25.92 7.53
C THR A 149 7.92 25.15 6.91
N GLY A 150 7.81 24.67 5.67
CA GLY A 150 8.83 23.86 5.00
C GLY A 150 8.80 22.36 5.37
N LEU A 151 8.28 21.99 6.54
CA LEU A 151 8.12 20.60 6.94
C LEU A 151 6.88 19.95 6.28
N PRO A 152 6.98 18.69 5.85
CA PRO A 152 5.82 17.98 5.31
C PRO A 152 4.70 17.83 6.37
N LYS A 153 3.45 18.02 5.95
CA LYS A 153 2.28 17.73 6.78
C LYS A 153 1.58 16.50 6.26
N GLY A 154 1.46 15.47 7.09
CA GLY A 154 0.73 14.25 6.77
C GLY A 154 -0.78 14.43 6.97
N VAL A 155 -1.56 14.09 5.95
CA VAL A 155 -3.02 14.02 6.01
C VAL A 155 -3.41 12.55 6.04
N LEU A 156 -3.86 12.08 7.20
CA LEU A 156 -4.34 10.70 7.39
C LEU A 156 -5.75 10.57 6.81
N VAL A 157 -5.96 9.53 6.02
CA VAL A 157 -7.26 9.15 5.44
C VAL A 157 -7.66 7.79 5.98
N SER A 158 -8.86 7.70 6.56
CA SER A 158 -9.38 6.45 7.14
C SER A 158 -10.05 5.57 6.08
N HIS A 159 -10.25 4.28 6.41
CA HIS A 159 -11.05 3.37 5.60
C HIS A 159 -12.46 3.93 5.37
N ARG A 160 -13.12 4.45 6.41
CA ARG A 160 -14.45 5.06 6.32
C ARG A 160 -14.50 6.18 5.29
N SER A 161 -13.54 7.11 5.32
CA SER A 161 -13.50 8.24 4.39
C SER A 161 -13.41 7.79 2.93
N VAL A 162 -12.69 6.70 2.66
CA VAL A 162 -12.56 6.17 1.29
C VAL A 162 -13.84 5.42 0.89
N LEU A 163 -14.45 4.66 1.79
CA LEU A 163 -15.72 3.96 1.51
C LEU A 163 -16.83 4.97 1.21
N ASP A 164 -16.98 6.00 2.04
CA ASP A 164 -17.97 7.07 1.83
C ASP A 164 -17.72 7.79 0.49
N PHE A 165 -16.44 8.03 0.15
CA PHE A 165 -16.09 8.62 -1.15
C PHE A 165 -16.47 7.70 -2.33
N ILE A 166 -16.19 6.40 -2.22
CA ILE A 166 -16.51 5.42 -3.28
C ILE A 166 -18.01 5.36 -3.51
N ASP A 167 -18.81 5.34 -2.45
CA ASP A 167 -20.28 5.29 -2.55
C ASP A 167 -20.82 6.54 -3.26
N VAL A 168 -20.41 7.73 -2.82
CA VAL A 168 -20.80 9.00 -3.49
C VAL A 168 -20.32 9.07 -4.93
N PHE A 169 -19.09 8.59 -5.19
CA PHE A 169 -18.50 8.59 -6.52
C PHE A 169 -19.24 7.65 -7.48
N ALA A 170 -19.58 6.44 -7.01
CA ALA A 170 -20.36 5.48 -7.77
C ALA A 170 -21.75 6.01 -8.12
N ASP A 171 -22.45 6.63 -7.17
CA ASP A 171 -23.76 7.23 -7.39
C ASP A 171 -23.71 8.42 -8.37
N THR A 172 -22.64 9.22 -8.30
CA THR A 172 -22.50 10.43 -9.14
C THR A 172 -22.17 10.08 -10.59
N PHE A 173 -21.31 9.10 -10.82
CA PHE A 173 -20.77 8.79 -12.15
C PHE A 173 -21.36 7.53 -12.79
N SER A 174 -22.26 6.82 -12.08
CA SER A 174 -22.97 5.64 -12.59
C SER A 174 -22.06 4.58 -13.24
N PHE A 175 -20.92 4.28 -12.62
CA PHE A 175 -19.99 3.27 -13.12
C PHE A 175 -20.64 1.90 -13.30
N THR A 176 -20.25 1.22 -14.37
CA THR A 176 -20.74 -0.11 -14.74
C THR A 176 -19.56 -1.09 -14.83
N SER A 177 -19.86 -2.38 -14.95
CA SER A 177 -18.84 -3.43 -15.17
C SER A 177 -18.10 -3.30 -16.50
N ASN A 178 -18.55 -2.41 -17.42
CA ASN A 178 -17.94 -2.16 -18.73
C ASN A 178 -16.97 -0.99 -18.74
N ASP A 179 -16.94 -0.18 -17.67
CA ASP A 179 -16.02 0.93 -17.53
C ASP A 179 -14.61 0.43 -17.20
N ARG A 180 -13.59 1.05 -17.85
CA ARG A 180 -12.18 0.68 -17.75
C ARG A 180 -11.29 1.89 -17.55
#